data_d297c001cb7d599683002e1c39499b37
#
_entry.id   d297c001cb7d599683002e1c39499b37
#
_cell.length_a   1.000
_cell.length_b   1.000
_cell.length_c   1.000
_cell.angle_alpha   90.00
_cell.angle_beta   90.00
_cell.angle_gamma   90.00
#
_symmetry.space_group_name_H-M   'P 1'
#
loop_
_entity.id
_entity.type
_entity.pdbx_description
1 polymer ?
#
loop_
_entity_poly.entity_id
_entity_poly.type
_entity_poly.pdbx_seq_one_letter_code
_entity_poly.pdbx_strand_id
1 'polypeptide(L)'
;MSALHVSRRTAFSLAGAASATVALAACSGNVSGVSSQSERTDFSGEIKFDSFDTSAGEYKPATKDHPAENVPKPKKPDNANDKSAAGFYSSIGYLFASVQYFFESFDPEPMIEIVADSTGQKVPAAQFEQFKQMGAGGVMWIYDIKITGSLKTAQPKMDGDTYTWDGSATIKIGGMGGRGGMGMGQELNQEQSQDVTFKGFYKDGKWMITNSNQNSTASGSASPSSSSSSGSLFGI
;
A
#
# COMPACT_ATOMS: atom_id res chain seq x y z
N MET A 1 -43.35 -57.77 -3.79
CA MET A 1 -44.31 -56.95 -4.56
C MET A 1 -43.61 -55.64 -4.79
N SER A 2 -42.99 -55.56 -5.92
CA SER A 2 -43.34 -54.84 -7.16
C SER A 2 -43.14 -53.34 -6.96
N ALA A 3 -42.10 -52.77 -7.51
CA ALA A 3 -41.95 -52.18 -8.86
C ALA A 3 -42.39 -50.69 -8.82
N LEU A 4 -41.82 -49.70 -9.44
CA LEU A 4 -41.19 -49.40 -10.74
C LEU A 4 -40.58 -47.99 -10.68
N HIS A 5 -39.44 -47.80 -11.19
CA HIS A 5 -39.04 -47.04 -12.36
C HIS A 5 -39.90 -45.82 -12.69
N VAL A 6 -39.25 -44.68 -12.91
CA VAL A 6 -39.21 -43.97 -14.18
C VAL A 6 -38.13 -42.87 -14.24
N SER A 7 -37.22 -43.03 -15.15
CA SER A 7 -36.31 -42.06 -15.76
C SER A 7 -37.09 -41.10 -16.66
N ARG A 8 -36.70 -39.81 -16.71
CA ARG A 8 -36.81 -39.04 -17.95
C ARG A 8 -35.79 -37.89 -17.98
N ARG A 9 -34.87 -38.06 -18.88
CA ARG A 9 -34.06 -37.01 -19.50
C ARG A 9 -34.98 -36.09 -20.29
N THR A 10 -34.75 -34.79 -20.22
CA THR A 10 -35.08 -33.91 -21.35
C THR A 10 -34.03 -32.79 -21.41
N ALA A 11 -33.29 -32.84 -22.51
CA ALA A 11 -32.44 -31.80 -23.01
C ALA A 11 -33.31 -30.75 -23.70
N PHE A 12 -33.04 -29.48 -23.48
CA PHE A 12 -33.40 -28.40 -24.41
C PHE A 12 -32.23 -27.46 -24.58
N SER A 13 -31.64 -27.56 -25.75
CA SER A 13 -30.85 -26.51 -26.37
C SER A 13 -31.80 -25.44 -26.92
N LEU A 14 -31.45 -24.18 -26.81
CA LEU A 14 -31.63 -23.20 -27.91
C LEU A 14 -30.84 -21.91 -27.64
N ALA A 15 -30.23 -21.47 -28.69
CA ALA A 15 -29.39 -20.31 -28.87
C ALA A 15 -30.14 -18.98 -28.77
N GLY A 16 -29.40 -17.89 -28.49
CA GLY A 16 -29.78 -16.62 -29.08
C GLY A 16 -29.50 -15.37 -28.22
N ALA A 17 -28.62 -14.56 -28.78
CA ALA A 17 -28.59 -13.09 -28.71
C ALA A 17 -27.87 -12.40 -27.55
N ALA A 18 -26.82 -11.71 -27.98
CA ALA A 18 -26.02 -10.71 -27.31
C ALA A 18 -26.86 -9.56 -26.72
N SER A 19 -26.54 -9.21 -25.51
CA SER A 19 -26.67 -7.83 -25.01
C SER A 19 -25.66 -7.64 -23.90
N ALA A 20 -24.66 -6.80 -24.18
CA ALA A 20 -23.69 -6.33 -23.24
C ALA A 20 -24.38 -5.40 -22.23
N THR A 21 -24.69 -5.91 -21.07
CA THR A 21 -25.01 -5.09 -19.89
C THR A 21 -23.77 -5.09 -19.01
N VAL A 22 -23.10 -3.94 -18.98
CA VAL A 22 -22.10 -3.63 -17.95
C VAL A 22 -22.83 -3.59 -16.61
N ALA A 23 -22.81 -4.68 -15.89
CA ALA A 23 -23.24 -4.73 -14.51
C ALA A 23 -22.08 -4.19 -13.67
N LEU A 24 -22.20 -2.96 -13.23
CA LEU A 24 -21.53 -2.44 -12.04
C LEU A 24 -22.02 -3.29 -10.85
N ALA A 25 -21.34 -4.38 -10.57
CA ALA A 25 -21.54 -5.13 -9.35
C ALA A 25 -20.97 -4.30 -8.20
N ALA A 26 -21.85 -3.59 -7.51
CA ALA A 26 -21.61 -3.16 -6.15
C ALA A 26 -21.31 -4.41 -5.32
N CYS A 27 -20.07 -4.63 -4.99
CA CYS A 27 -19.66 -5.66 -4.04
C CYS A 27 -20.01 -5.21 -2.63
N SER A 28 -21.28 -5.34 -2.25
CA SER A 28 -21.66 -5.57 -0.87
C SER A 28 -21.67 -7.08 -0.67
N GLY A 29 -20.54 -7.62 -0.32
CA GLY A 29 -20.36 -9.02 -0.01
C GLY A 29 -19.32 -9.14 1.07
N ASN A 30 -19.80 -9.38 2.27
CA ASN A 30 -19.01 -9.85 3.39
C ASN A 30 -18.40 -11.20 2.99
N VAL A 31 -17.28 -11.18 2.30
CA VAL A 31 -16.49 -12.38 2.04
C VAL A 31 -15.34 -12.35 3.02
N SER A 32 -15.54 -13.06 4.12
CA SER A 32 -14.45 -13.56 4.93
C SER A 32 -13.61 -14.52 4.08
N GLY A 33 -12.85 -13.94 3.18
CA GLY A 33 -11.81 -14.61 2.43
C GLY A 33 -10.56 -14.68 3.30
N VAL A 34 -10.59 -15.53 4.33
CA VAL A 34 -9.37 -16.10 4.90
C VAL A 34 -8.85 -17.08 3.85
N SER A 35 -8.42 -16.59 2.71
CA SER A 35 -7.75 -17.40 1.72
C SER A 35 -6.26 -17.28 1.91
N SER A 36 -5.69 -18.19 2.70
CA SER A 36 -4.52 -18.97 2.29
C SER A 36 -3.37 -18.19 1.64
N GLN A 37 -2.98 -17.03 2.21
CA GLN A 37 -1.65 -16.49 1.87
C GLN A 37 -0.53 -17.43 2.36
N SER A 38 -0.83 -18.38 3.24
CA SER A 38 0.11 -19.42 3.69
C SER A 38 0.45 -20.46 2.61
N GLU A 39 -0.37 -20.60 1.58
CA GLU A 39 -0.11 -21.51 0.45
C GLU A 39 0.59 -20.82 -0.73
N ARG A 40 0.65 -19.49 -0.73
CA ARG A 40 1.33 -18.76 -1.79
C ARG A 40 2.83 -18.90 -1.64
N THR A 41 3.49 -19.41 -2.67
CA THR A 41 4.95 -19.61 -2.73
C THR A 41 5.66 -18.61 -3.64
N ASP A 42 4.92 -17.92 -4.51
CA ASP A 42 5.43 -16.88 -5.38
C ASP A 42 4.75 -15.53 -5.04
N PHE A 43 5.54 -14.62 -4.50
CA PHE A 43 5.12 -13.27 -4.16
C PHE A 43 5.65 -12.20 -5.13
N SER A 44 6.30 -12.60 -6.22
CA SER A 44 6.79 -11.64 -7.22
C SER A 44 5.67 -10.85 -7.88
N GLY A 45 6.01 -9.71 -8.44
CA GLY A 45 5.08 -8.81 -9.10
C GLY A 45 4.45 -7.79 -8.16
N GLU A 46 3.29 -7.28 -8.54
CA GLU A 46 2.61 -6.19 -7.83
C GLU A 46 2.26 -6.57 -6.39
N ILE A 47 2.59 -5.67 -5.47
CA ILE A 47 2.21 -5.78 -4.06
C ILE A 47 0.74 -5.40 -3.94
N LYS A 48 -0.07 -6.33 -3.41
CA LYS A 48 -1.51 -6.14 -3.23
C LYS A 48 -1.84 -6.01 -1.76
N PHE A 49 -2.77 -5.11 -1.48
CA PHE A 49 -3.31 -4.90 -0.14
C PHE A 49 -4.80 -4.56 -0.23
N ASP A 50 -5.62 -5.23 0.58
CA ASP A 50 -7.08 -5.12 0.53
C ASP A 50 -7.75 -5.00 1.93
N SER A 51 -6.92 -4.91 2.98
CA SER A 51 -7.41 -4.87 4.37
C SER A 51 -7.57 -3.43 4.86
N PHE A 52 -8.79 -2.89 4.79
CA PHE A 52 -9.09 -1.51 5.19
C PHE A 52 -10.27 -1.44 6.16
N ASP A 53 -10.24 -0.43 7.03
CA ASP A 53 -11.39 0.01 7.80
C ASP A 53 -12.09 1.14 7.04
N THR A 54 -13.34 0.90 6.67
CA THR A 54 -14.20 1.84 5.95
C THR A 54 -15.33 2.38 6.82
N SER A 55 -15.27 2.19 8.14
CA SER A 55 -16.31 2.60 9.10
C SER A 55 -16.54 4.11 9.17
N ALA A 56 -15.56 4.91 8.69
CA ALA A 56 -15.69 6.36 8.62
C ALA A 56 -16.75 6.86 7.63
N GLY A 57 -17.21 6.02 6.72
CA GLY A 57 -18.22 6.35 5.71
C GLY A 57 -17.73 6.14 4.28
N GLU A 58 -18.48 6.70 3.32
CA GLU A 58 -18.10 6.65 1.90
C GLU A 58 -16.86 7.50 1.64
N TYR A 59 -15.82 6.87 1.07
CA TYR A 59 -14.59 7.55 0.70
C TYR A 59 -14.82 8.52 -0.45
N LYS A 60 -14.38 9.76 -0.27
CA LYS A 60 -14.31 10.77 -1.32
C LYS A 60 -12.85 11.16 -1.53
N PRO A 61 -12.30 10.89 -2.71
CA PRO A 61 -10.91 11.25 -3.00
C PRO A 61 -10.71 12.76 -2.98
N ALA A 62 -9.50 13.18 -2.65
CA ALA A 62 -9.11 14.57 -2.74
C ALA A 62 -9.17 15.05 -4.20
N THR A 63 -9.57 16.30 -4.38
CA THR A 63 -9.55 16.99 -5.66
C THR A 63 -8.73 18.29 -5.53
N LYS A 64 -8.55 19.01 -6.61
CA LYS A 64 -7.89 20.31 -6.57
C LYS A 64 -8.54 21.27 -5.55
N ASP A 65 -9.86 21.18 -5.36
CA ASP A 65 -10.66 22.13 -4.58
C ASP A 65 -11.04 21.63 -3.18
N HIS A 66 -10.94 20.33 -2.93
CA HIS A 66 -11.36 19.70 -1.68
C HIS A 66 -10.38 18.64 -1.20
N PRO A 67 -10.10 18.56 0.13
CA PRO A 67 -9.36 17.45 0.71
C PRO A 67 -10.14 16.14 0.61
N ALA A 68 -9.45 15.01 0.79
CA ALA A 68 -10.09 13.72 0.92
C ALA A 68 -10.99 13.65 2.17
N GLU A 69 -12.10 12.90 2.05
CA GLU A 69 -13.00 12.62 3.19
C GLU A 69 -13.12 11.10 3.38
N ASN A 70 -13.21 10.66 4.63
CA ASN A 70 -13.41 9.26 5.00
C ASN A 70 -12.38 8.32 4.36
N VAL A 71 -11.11 8.72 4.37
CA VAL A 71 -10.01 7.92 3.81
C VAL A 71 -9.99 6.55 4.48
N PRO A 72 -10.04 5.43 3.71
CA PRO A 72 -10.02 4.08 4.28
C PRO A 72 -8.73 3.84 5.05
N LYS A 73 -8.85 3.59 6.37
CA LYS A 73 -7.69 3.34 7.22
C LYS A 73 -7.16 1.93 7.02
N PRO A 74 -5.87 1.71 6.70
CA PRO A 74 -5.35 0.37 6.56
C PRO A 74 -5.42 -0.39 7.88
N LYS A 75 -5.87 -1.64 7.81
CA LYS A 75 -5.88 -2.59 8.93
C LYS A 75 -4.77 -3.60 8.72
N LYS A 76 -3.95 -3.77 9.74
CA LYS A 76 -2.87 -4.74 9.70
C LYS A 76 -3.45 -6.15 9.52
N PRO A 77 -3.05 -6.91 8.49
CA PRO A 77 -3.50 -8.29 8.29
C PRO A 77 -3.07 -9.20 9.45
N ASP A 78 -3.87 -10.21 9.78
CA ASP A 78 -3.61 -11.10 10.89
C ASP A 78 -2.24 -11.81 10.78
N ASN A 79 -1.87 -12.22 9.57
CA ASN A 79 -0.58 -12.86 9.29
C ASN A 79 0.60 -11.90 9.17
N ALA A 80 0.38 -10.59 9.20
CA ALA A 80 1.46 -9.60 9.08
C ALA A 80 2.47 -9.64 10.24
N ASN A 81 2.14 -10.35 11.32
CA ASN A 81 3.06 -10.56 12.44
C ASN A 81 3.77 -11.93 12.39
N ASP A 82 3.50 -12.76 11.38
CA ASP A 82 4.16 -14.05 11.26
C ASP A 82 5.61 -13.90 10.80
N LYS A 83 6.53 -14.64 11.42
CA LYS A 83 7.93 -14.72 10.97
C LYS A 83 8.04 -15.65 9.76
N SER A 84 7.54 -15.19 8.62
CA SER A 84 7.49 -15.94 7.36
C SER A 84 7.58 -15.00 6.16
N ALA A 85 7.83 -15.53 4.97
CA ALA A 85 7.79 -14.75 3.73
C ALA A 85 6.40 -14.13 3.50
N ALA A 86 5.33 -14.88 3.79
CA ALA A 86 3.95 -14.39 3.70
C ALA A 86 3.67 -13.25 4.68
N GLY A 87 4.13 -13.36 5.94
CA GLY A 87 3.99 -12.31 6.94
C GLY A 87 4.77 -11.06 6.57
N PHE A 88 5.98 -11.22 6.07
CA PHE A 88 6.78 -10.08 5.59
C PHE A 88 6.15 -9.42 4.36
N TYR A 89 5.63 -10.19 3.39
CA TYR A 89 4.86 -9.67 2.27
C TYR A 89 3.66 -8.85 2.72
N SER A 90 2.85 -9.38 3.64
CA SER A 90 1.68 -8.70 4.18
C SER A 90 2.05 -7.42 4.92
N SER A 91 3.19 -7.42 5.61
CA SER A 91 3.74 -6.24 6.27
C SER A 91 4.21 -5.17 5.26
N ILE A 92 4.82 -5.57 4.14
CA ILE A 92 5.18 -4.63 3.07
C ILE A 92 3.90 -4.04 2.44
N GLY A 93 2.86 -4.86 2.19
CA GLY A 93 1.58 -4.37 1.70
C GLY A 93 0.94 -3.36 2.65
N TYR A 94 0.95 -3.66 3.96
CA TYR A 94 0.47 -2.74 4.99
C TYR A 94 1.28 -1.43 5.03
N LEU A 95 2.60 -1.49 4.83
CA LEU A 95 3.44 -0.29 4.72
C LEU A 95 3.00 0.60 3.56
N PHE A 96 2.82 0.04 2.35
CA PHE A 96 2.38 0.80 1.18
C PHE A 96 1.02 1.47 1.42
N ALA A 97 0.05 0.72 1.93
CA ALA A 97 -1.26 1.25 2.26
C ALA A 97 -1.20 2.34 3.35
N SER A 98 -0.33 2.17 4.35
CA SER A 98 -0.14 3.15 5.43
C SER A 98 0.49 4.45 4.93
N VAL A 99 1.42 4.37 3.98
CA VAL A 99 2.01 5.56 3.35
C VAL A 99 0.98 6.26 2.45
N GLN A 100 0.20 5.52 1.66
CA GLN A 100 -0.91 6.08 0.89
C GLN A 100 -1.90 6.82 1.80
N TYR A 101 -2.33 6.16 2.87
CA TYR A 101 -3.22 6.73 3.87
C TYR A 101 -2.65 8.00 4.51
N PHE A 102 -1.36 7.99 4.88
CA PHE A 102 -0.69 9.15 5.44
C PHE A 102 -0.74 10.37 4.51
N PHE A 103 -0.45 10.19 3.23
CA PHE A 103 -0.49 11.31 2.28
C PHE A 103 -1.90 11.82 1.99
N GLU A 104 -2.92 10.98 2.12
CA GLU A 104 -4.33 11.37 1.91
C GLU A 104 -4.97 11.99 3.16
N SER A 105 -4.59 11.51 4.36
CA SER A 105 -5.22 11.92 5.63
C SER A 105 -4.33 12.78 6.53
N PHE A 106 -3.02 12.80 6.28
CA PHE A 106 -1.97 13.32 7.17
C PHE A 106 -1.94 12.64 8.57
N ASP A 107 -2.58 11.49 8.73
CA ASP A 107 -2.49 10.67 9.94
C ASP A 107 -1.38 9.62 9.77
N PRO A 108 -0.25 9.77 10.49
CA PRO A 108 0.88 8.86 10.37
C PRO A 108 0.73 7.58 11.21
N GLU A 109 -0.34 7.42 11.97
CA GLU A 109 -0.47 6.35 12.97
C GLU A 109 -0.20 4.96 12.40
N PRO A 110 -0.84 4.51 11.27
CA PRO A 110 -0.56 3.18 10.73
C PRO A 110 0.87 3.04 10.22
N MET A 111 1.45 4.09 9.66
CA MET A 111 2.81 4.08 9.12
C MET A 111 3.86 3.96 10.24
N ILE A 112 3.69 4.69 11.36
CA ILE A 112 4.59 4.67 12.51
C ILE A 112 4.65 3.29 13.17
N GLU A 113 3.61 2.48 13.03
CA GLU A 113 3.61 1.12 13.59
C GLU A 113 4.65 0.20 12.97
N ILE A 114 4.99 0.42 11.69
CA ILE A 114 5.77 -0.53 10.90
C ILE A 114 7.09 0.03 10.39
N VAL A 115 7.21 1.35 10.29
CA VAL A 115 8.43 1.98 9.76
C VAL A 115 9.57 1.95 10.77
N ALA A 116 10.74 1.53 10.29
CA ALA A 116 12.00 1.53 11.02
C ALA A 116 13.05 2.45 10.37
N ASP A 117 13.99 2.90 11.16
CA ASP A 117 15.24 3.47 10.68
C ASP A 117 16.17 2.38 10.07
N SER A 118 17.33 2.76 9.58
CA SER A 118 18.31 1.85 8.98
C SER A 118 18.84 0.77 9.95
N THR A 119 18.66 0.97 11.25
CA THR A 119 19.08 0.05 12.32
C THR A 119 17.95 -0.89 12.77
N GLY A 120 16.74 -0.71 12.24
CA GLY A 120 15.55 -1.48 12.63
C GLY A 120 14.84 -0.94 13.87
N GLN A 121 15.17 0.29 14.31
CA GLN A 121 14.47 0.91 15.42
C GLN A 121 13.26 1.69 14.91
N LYS A 122 12.21 1.73 15.73
CA LYS A 122 10.99 2.46 15.41
C LYS A 122 11.29 3.96 15.23
N VAL A 123 10.79 4.52 14.14
CA VAL A 123 10.90 5.96 13.89
C VAL A 123 10.04 6.73 14.90
N PRO A 124 10.58 7.77 15.57
CA PRO A 124 9.83 8.54 16.54
C PRO A 124 8.63 9.28 15.91
N ALA A 125 7.47 9.19 16.55
CA ALA A 125 6.25 9.87 16.09
C ALA A 125 6.43 11.41 15.94
N ALA A 126 7.31 12.00 16.74
CA ALA A 126 7.60 13.43 16.69
C ALA A 126 8.09 13.92 15.31
N GLN A 127 8.68 13.05 14.49
CA GLN A 127 9.11 13.41 13.13
C GLN A 127 7.93 13.70 12.20
N PHE A 128 6.73 13.20 12.53
CA PHE A 128 5.52 13.36 11.72
C PHE A 128 4.60 14.47 12.20
N GLU A 129 4.87 15.06 13.37
CA GLU A 129 3.98 16.07 13.97
C GLU A 129 3.83 17.33 13.08
N GLN A 130 4.89 17.74 12.41
CA GLN A 130 4.83 18.89 11.49
C GLN A 130 3.90 18.61 10.30
N PHE A 131 3.96 17.41 9.73
CA PHE A 131 3.08 17.00 8.62
C PHE A 131 1.63 16.91 9.07
N LYS A 132 1.39 16.35 10.27
CA LYS A 132 0.06 16.29 10.87
C LYS A 132 -0.55 17.68 11.06
N GLN A 133 0.24 18.66 11.49
CA GLN A 133 -0.20 20.03 11.63
C GLN A 133 -0.51 20.69 10.27
N MET A 134 0.24 20.40 9.22
CA MET A 134 -0.03 20.91 7.86
C MET A 134 -1.35 20.36 7.29
N GLY A 135 -1.70 19.11 7.57
CA GLY A 135 -2.98 18.52 7.18
C GLY A 135 -4.15 18.96 8.06
N ALA A 136 -3.87 19.40 9.30
CA ALA A 136 -4.91 19.76 10.25
C ALA A 136 -5.80 20.90 9.74
N GLY A 137 -7.12 20.68 9.84
CA GLY A 137 -8.10 21.66 9.39
C GLY A 137 -8.22 21.82 7.87
N GLY A 138 -7.59 20.95 7.08
CA GLY A 138 -7.63 21.02 5.62
C GLY A 138 -6.95 22.27 5.06
N VAL A 139 -5.87 22.72 5.70
CA VAL A 139 -5.07 23.87 5.22
C VAL A 139 -4.34 23.52 3.93
N MET A 140 -3.86 22.27 3.84
CA MET A 140 -3.19 21.72 2.68
C MET A 140 -3.60 20.26 2.47
N TRP A 141 -3.68 19.80 1.25
CA TRP A 141 -3.92 18.39 0.90
C TRP A 141 -3.21 18.03 -0.40
N ILE A 142 -3.04 16.72 -0.61
CA ILE A 142 -2.50 16.15 -1.84
C ILE A 142 -3.65 15.45 -2.56
N TYR A 143 -3.76 15.63 -3.88
CA TYR A 143 -4.78 14.98 -4.69
C TYR A 143 -4.14 14.12 -5.80
N ASP A 144 -4.92 13.11 -6.28
CA ASP A 144 -4.49 12.13 -7.27
C ASP A 144 -3.16 11.45 -6.88
N ILE A 145 -3.01 11.13 -5.58
CA ILE A 145 -1.85 10.37 -5.13
C ILE A 145 -2.10 8.88 -5.32
N LYS A 146 -1.10 8.19 -5.83
CA LYS A 146 -1.09 6.74 -5.94
C LYS A 146 0.30 6.20 -5.62
N ILE A 147 0.37 5.27 -4.68
CA ILE A 147 1.60 4.60 -4.28
C ILE A 147 1.46 3.11 -4.58
N THR A 148 2.38 2.59 -5.39
CA THR A 148 2.39 1.18 -5.79
C THR A 148 3.79 0.61 -5.66
N GLY A 149 3.87 -0.69 -5.52
CA GLY A 149 5.13 -1.41 -5.46
C GLY A 149 5.07 -2.77 -6.13
N SER A 150 6.23 -3.30 -6.45
CA SER A 150 6.37 -4.67 -6.92
C SER A 150 7.61 -5.33 -6.34
N LEU A 151 7.59 -6.65 -6.23
CA LEU A 151 8.72 -7.47 -5.78
C LEU A 151 9.35 -8.16 -6.98
N LYS A 152 10.68 -8.18 -7.03
CA LYS A 152 11.45 -8.75 -8.17
C LYS A 152 11.59 -10.26 -8.10
N THR A 153 11.43 -10.87 -6.93
CA THR A 153 11.63 -12.31 -6.70
C THR A 153 10.45 -12.93 -5.96
N ALA A 154 10.26 -14.23 -6.13
CA ALA A 154 9.19 -14.99 -5.50
C ALA A 154 9.31 -15.02 -3.97
N GLN A 155 10.52 -14.97 -3.43
CA GLN A 155 10.81 -15.09 -2.00
C GLN A 155 11.86 -14.06 -1.58
N PRO A 156 11.83 -13.59 -0.31
CA PRO A 156 12.88 -12.75 0.24
C PRO A 156 14.16 -13.56 0.49
N LYS A 157 15.27 -12.86 0.60
CA LYS A 157 16.47 -13.41 1.24
C LYS A 157 16.28 -13.33 2.75
N MET A 158 16.49 -14.46 3.45
CA MET A 158 16.29 -14.58 4.88
C MET A 158 17.63 -14.77 5.58
N ASP A 159 17.91 -13.94 6.58
CA ASP A 159 19.09 -14.05 7.45
C ASP A 159 18.66 -13.84 8.90
N GLY A 160 18.39 -14.94 9.58
CA GLY A 160 17.91 -14.95 10.96
C GLY A 160 16.58 -14.20 11.13
N ASP A 161 16.62 -13.08 11.83
CA ASP A 161 15.48 -12.19 12.07
C ASP A 161 15.40 -11.04 11.06
N THR A 162 16.28 -11.04 10.05
CA THR A 162 16.32 -10.00 9.01
C THR A 162 15.97 -10.60 7.67
N TYR A 163 14.98 -10.01 7.01
CA TYR A 163 14.60 -10.38 5.65
C TYR A 163 14.86 -9.20 4.71
N THR A 164 15.32 -9.51 3.50
CA THR A 164 15.53 -8.50 2.46
C THR A 164 14.82 -8.91 1.18
N TRP A 165 14.14 -7.95 0.55
CA TRP A 165 13.42 -8.18 -0.68
C TRP A 165 13.62 -7.03 -1.65
N ASP A 166 14.16 -7.34 -2.82
CA ASP A 166 14.34 -6.37 -3.89
C ASP A 166 13.02 -6.15 -4.63
N GLY A 167 12.73 -4.91 -4.92
CA GLY A 167 11.49 -4.51 -5.56
C GLY A 167 11.61 -3.17 -6.26
N SER A 168 10.47 -2.60 -6.59
CA SER A 168 10.33 -1.23 -7.03
C SER A 168 9.19 -0.55 -6.27
N ALA A 169 9.26 0.76 -6.17
CA ALA A 169 8.19 1.58 -5.63
C ALA A 169 7.95 2.75 -6.56
N THR A 170 6.68 3.07 -6.79
CA THR A 170 6.24 4.17 -7.64
C THR A 170 5.31 5.06 -6.85
N ILE A 171 5.58 6.36 -6.89
CA ILE A 171 4.71 7.41 -6.35
C ILE A 171 4.24 8.26 -7.52
N LYS A 172 2.94 8.44 -7.64
CA LYS A 172 2.31 9.37 -8.55
C LYS A 172 1.58 10.43 -7.73
N ILE A 173 1.74 11.70 -8.07
CA ILE A 173 1.09 12.85 -7.41
C ILE A 173 0.51 13.72 -8.50
N GLY A 174 -0.82 13.95 -8.50
CA GLY A 174 -1.50 14.87 -9.39
C GLY A 174 -1.23 16.32 -9.02
N GLY A 175 -1.34 16.65 -7.75
CA GLY A 175 -1.03 18.00 -7.29
C GLY A 175 -1.30 18.23 -5.81
N MET A 176 -1.23 19.50 -5.43
CA MET A 176 -1.47 19.97 -4.07
C MET A 176 -2.59 21.02 -4.08
N GLY A 177 -3.54 20.86 -3.17
CA GLY A 177 -4.59 21.83 -2.87
C GLY A 177 -4.33 22.53 -1.54
N GLY A 178 -5.00 23.65 -1.31
CA GLY A 178 -4.86 24.38 -0.05
C GLY A 178 -5.90 25.47 0.13
N ARG A 179 -6.14 25.87 1.37
CA ARG A 179 -7.00 27.01 1.75
C ARG A 179 -6.14 28.22 2.12
N GLY A 180 -6.68 29.43 1.90
CA GLY A 180 -6.04 30.66 2.36
C GLY A 180 -4.92 31.24 1.48
N GLY A 181 -4.88 30.89 0.20
CA GLY A 181 -3.94 31.50 -0.76
C GLY A 181 -2.51 30.93 -0.74
N MET A 182 -2.19 29.97 0.12
CA MET A 182 -0.92 29.28 0.11
C MET A 182 -1.00 28.08 -0.84
N GLY A 183 -0.48 28.23 -2.05
CA GLY A 183 -0.31 27.09 -2.98
C GLY A 183 -1.59 26.52 -3.57
N MET A 184 -2.61 27.34 -3.76
CA MET A 184 -3.91 26.95 -4.31
C MET A 184 -3.75 26.29 -5.68
N GLY A 185 -4.02 24.98 -5.72
CA GLY A 185 -4.21 24.25 -6.98
C GLY A 185 -2.96 24.07 -7.83
N GLN A 186 -1.82 23.80 -7.20
CA GLN A 186 -0.61 23.48 -7.95
C GLN A 186 -0.71 22.07 -8.55
N GLU A 187 -0.79 22.01 -9.88
CA GLU A 187 -0.66 20.75 -10.61
C GLU A 187 0.81 20.36 -10.69
N LEU A 188 1.11 19.16 -10.24
CA LEU A 188 2.48 18.63 -10.24
C LEU A 188 2.64 17.58 -11.35
N ASN A 189 1.63 16.71 -11.53
CA ASN A 189 1.62 15.62 -12.51
C ASN A 189 2.94 14.83 -12.52
N GLN A 190 3.45 14.55 -11.32
CA GLN A 190 4.72 13.87 -11.13
C GLN A 190 4.49 12.38 -10.92
N GLU A 191 5.29 11.58 -11.61
CA GLU A 191 5.40 10.14 -11.38
C GLU A 191 6.87 9.80 -11.23
N GLN A 192 7.22 9.19 -10.11
CA GLN A 192 8.57 8.74 -9.81
C GLN A 192 8.56 7.27 -9.46
N SER A 193 9.36 6.50 -10.19
CA SER A 193 9.59 5.10 -9.92
C SER A 193 11.05 4.86 -9.61
N GLN A 194 11.34 4.02 -8.61
CA GLN A 194 12.69 3.67 -8.24
C GLN A 194 12.80 2.24 -7.75
N ASP A 195 13.98 1.66 -7.97
CA ASP A 195 14.34 0.37 -7.40
C ASP A 195 14.67 0.53 -5.91
N VAL A 196 14.10 -0.35 -5.10
CA VAL A 196 14.25 -0.34 -3.65
C VAL A 196 14.55 -1.73 -3.12
N THR A 197 15.28 -1.80 -2.03
CA THR A 197 15.38 -3.01 -1.20
C THR A 197 14.59 -2.79 0.08
N PHE A 198 13.55 -3.57 0.30
CA PHE A 198 12.83 -3.63 1.57
C PHE A 198 13.62 -4.50 2.53
N LYS A 199 13.94 -3.94 3.68
CA LYS A 199 14.61 -4.66 4.77
C LYS A 199 13.68 -4.72 5.97
N GLY A 200 13.29 -5.94 6.35
CA GLY A 200 12.47 -6.23 7.52
C GLY A 200 13.31 -6.77 8.66
N PHE A 201 13.06 -6.25 9.85
CA PHE A 201 13.60 -6.74 11.12
C PHE A 201 12.45 -7.33 11.91
N TYR A 202 12.53 -8.64 12.20
CA TYR A 202 11.55 -9.30 13.03
C TYR A 202 11.94 -9.18 14.49
N LYS A 203 11.18 -8.44 15.26
CA LYS A 203 11.45 -8.20 16.66
C LYS A 203 10.14 -8.11 17.47
N ASP A 204 10.13 -8.70 18.66
CA ASP A 204 8.99 -8.66 19.58
C ASP A 204 7.66 -9.11 18.93
N GLY A 205 7.74 -10.15 18.07
CA GLY A 205 6.58 -10.73 17.40
C GLY A 205 6.02 -9.90 16.24
N LYS A 206 6.78 -8.97 15.68
CA LYS A 206 6.34 -8.12 14.56
C LYS A 206 7.48 -7.74 13.64
N TRP A 207 7.13 -7.33 12.43
CA TRP A 207 8.05 -6.74 11.46
C TRP A 207 8.18 -5.23 11.67
N MET A 208 9.41 -4.76 11.58
CA MET A 208 9.77 -3.35 11.41
C MET A 208 10.51 -3.21 10.09
N ILE A 209 10.06 -2.31 9.22
CA ILE A 209 10.51 -2.25 7.83
C ILE A 209 11.18 -0.91 7.54
N THR A 210 12.35 -0.97 6.92
CA THR A 210 13.02 0.16 6.27
C THR A 210 13.18 -0.12 4.78
N ASN A 211 13.44 0.90 4.00
CA ASN A 211 13.82 0.76 2.59
C ASN A 211 15.12 1.52 2.30
N SER A 212 15.82 1.08 1.28
CA SER A 212 16.99 1.76 0.74
C SER A 212 16.92 1.79 -0.78
N ASN A 213 17.33 2.92 -1.36
CA ASN A 213 17.44 3.04 -2.80
C ASN A 213 18.66 2.26 -3.28
N GLN A 214 18.49 1.38 -4.26
CA GLN A 214 19.59 0.62 -4.83
C GLN A 214 20.58 1.51 -5.61
N ASN A 215 20.15 2.69 -6.06
CA ASN A 215 21.00 3.63 -6.82
C ASN A 215 21.94 4.48 -5.96
N SER A 216 21.88 4.39 -4.63
CA SER A 216 22.76 5.17 -3.73
C SER A 216 24.13 4.52 -3.43
N THR A 217 24.44 3.38 -4.05
CA THR A 217 25.70 2.63 -3.76
C THR A 217 26.78 2.79 -4.83
N ALA A 218 26.80 3.86 -5.65
CA ALA A 218 27.95 4.09 -6.53
C ALA A 218 28.20 5.57 -6.75
N SER A 219 28.97 6.22 -5.86
CA SER A 219 30.01 7.17 -6.24
C SER A 219 30.72 7.69 -5.00
N GLY A 220 31.76 7.01 -4.61
CA GLY A 220 32.85 7.66 -3.91
C GLY A 220 33.68 8.42 -4.94
N SER A 221 33.53 9.75 -5.02
CA SER A 221 34.60 10.69 -5.35
C SER A 221 34.11 12.11 -5.12
N ALA A 222 34.88 12.86 -4.36
CA ALA A 222 34.58 14.15 -3.81
C ALA A 222 34.35 15.26 -4.85
N SER A 223 33.33 16.11 -4.61
CA SER A 223 33.44 17.57 -4.66
C SER A 223 32.21 18.20 -4.00
N PRO A 224 32.36 19.26 -3.21
CA PRO A 224 31.28 19.86 -2.45
C PRO A 224 30.54 20.89 -3.28
N SER A 225 29.34 20.58 -3.71
CA SER A 225 28.38 21.60 -4.14
C SER A 225 26.97 21.04 -4.06
N SER A 226 26.14 21.75 -3.29
CA SER A 226 24.68 21.63 -3.19
C SER A 226 24.13 20.28 -2.73
N SER A 227 23.73 20.23 -1.48
CA SER A 227 22.96 19.17 -0.83
C SER A 227 21.59 18.96 -1.50
N SER A 228 21.53 18.08 -2.48
CA SER A 228 20.32 17.36 -2.78
C SER A 228 20.38 16.08 -1.96
N SER A 229 19.63 16.03 -0.87
CA SER A 229 19.44 14.84 -0.08
C SER A 229 18.80 13.77 -0.97
N SER A 230 19.61 12.77 -1.38
CA SER A 230 19.12 11.53 -2.00
C SER A 230 18.34 10.76 -0.94
N GLY A 231 17.13 11.21 -0.63
CA GLY A 231 16.27 10.64 0.38
C GLY A 231 15.77 9.26 -0.04
N SER A 232 15.62 8.38 0.93
CA SER A 232 14.71 7.23 0.89
C SER A 232 13.38 7.66 0.25
N LEU A 233 12.68 6.76 -0.44
CA LEU A 233 11.38 7.07 -1.08
C LEU A 233 10.39 7.74 -0.12
N PHE A 234 10.53 7.48 1.15
CA PHE A 234 9.68 8.03 2.21
C PHE A 234 10.38 9.11 3.04
N GLY A 235 11.59 9.56 2.67
CA GLY A 235 12.26 10.70 3.30
C GLY A 235 12.56 10.54 4.80
N ILE A 236 12.56 9.29 5.31
CA ILE A 236 12.75 8.97 6.73
C ILE A 236 14.14 8.40 6.95
#